data_23c1a50ae32e06dba926b6bb9ba1d053
#
_entry.id   23c1a50ae32e06dba926b6bb9ba1d053
#
_cell.length_a   1.000
_cell.length_b   1.000
_cell.length_c   1.000
_cell.angle_alpha   90.00
_cell.angle_beta   90.00
_cell.angle_gamma   90.00
#
_symmetry.space_group_name_H-M   'P 1'
#
loop_
_entity.id
_entity.type
_entity.pdbx_description
1 polymer ?
#
loop_
_entity_poly.entity_id
_entity_poly.type
_entity_poly.pdbx_seq_one_letter_code
_entity_poly.pdbx_strand_id
1 'polypeptide(L)'
;GEEVTTTEAEIRESLFSGISRSEMTKKRWGFDAPGDFEQKRQASVLIAEIDGNPAAFALYYPVYSTFSGRQNLFLEDLFVKEEYRGKGIGKALMKRLAQIALQMGAKRLDWYVLEDNKSGASFYKHLGAVPLLDRRTYRMNEKSLESLANGVMTNVKN
;
A
#
# COMPACT_ATOMS: atom_id res chain seq x y z
N GLY A 1 26.11 8.49 -20.73
CA GLY A 1 25.44 7.91 -19.59
C GLY A 1 25.29 8.99 -18.56
N GLU A 2 24.11 9.65 -18.51
CA GLU A 2 23.78 10.54 -17.40
C GLU A 2 23.48 9.67 -16.20
N GLU A 3 24.34 9.74 -15.22
CA GLU A 3 24.12 9.20 -13.89
C GLU A 3 22.96 10.00 -13.29
N VAL A 4 21.74 9.43 -13.28
CA VAL A 4 20.65 9.98 -12.53
C VAL A 4 21.04 9.80 -11.05
N THR A 5 21.79 10.76 -10.53
CA THR A 5 21.87 10.98 -9.11
C THR A 5 20.43 11.31 -8.67
N THR A 6 19.69 10.29 -8.28
CA THR A 6 18.56 10.47 -7.41
C THR A 6 19.15 11.05 -6.14
N THR A 7 19.42 12.35 -6.18
CA THR A 7 19.53 13.13 -4.96
C THR A 7 18.30 12.76 -4.15
N GLU A 8 18.41 12.74 -2.85
CA GLU A 8 17.30 12.60 -1.90
C GLU A 8 16.20 13.66 -2.11
N ALA A 9 16.24 14.31 -3.27
CA ALA A 9 15.34 15.27 -3.77
C ALA A 9 13.95 14.66 -3.82
N GLU A 10 13.24 14.94 -2.75
CA GLU A 10 11.82 15.20 -2.83
C GLU A 10 10.92 13.98 -2.95
N ILE A 11 11.19 12.94 -2.17
CA ILE A 11 10.09 12.09 -1.72
C ILE A 11 9.34 12.93 -0.67
N ARG A 12 8.41 13.73 -1.13
CA ARG A 12 7.48 14.43 -0.24
C ARG A 12 6.46 13.43 0.23
N GLU A 13 6.34 13.30 1.54
CA GLU A 13 5.17 12.71 2.17
C GLU A 13 4.02 13.69 1.95
N SER A 14 3.37 13.62 0.79
CA SER A 14 2.20 14.42 0.56
C SER A 14 1.02 13.74 1.24
N LEU A 15 0.62 14.29 2.33
CA LEU A 15 -0.77 14.24 2.74
C LEU A 15 -1.59 14.76 1.56
N PHE A 16 -2.73 14.15 1.29
CA PHE A 16 -3.71 14.69 0.34
C PHE A 16 -4.00 16.15 0.68
N SER A 17 -3.07 17.04 0.35
CA SER A 17 -3.20 18.47 0.53
C SER A 17 -4.01 18.99 -0.65
N GLY A 18 -5.24 19.35 -0.42
CA GLY A 18 -6.11 19.97 -1.41
C GLY A 18 -7.56 19.52 -1.39
N ILE A 19 -7.89 18.44 -0.67
CA ILE A 19 -9.30 18.07 -0.47
C ILE A 19 -9.65 18.36 0.99
N SER A 20 -10.63 19.24 1.23
CA SER A 20 -11.05 19.54 2.58
C SER A 20 -11.54 18.27 3.29
N ARG A 21 -11.27 18.17 4.60
CA ARG A 21 -11.65 17.04 5.46
C ARG A 21 -13.13 16.67 5.32
N SER A 22 -14.01 17.65 5.01
CA SER A 22 -15.45 17.49 4.81
C SER A 22 -15.82 16.90 3.43
N GLU A 23 -14.99 17.08 2.41
CA GLU A 23 -15.28 16.57 1.06
C GLU A 23 -14.83 15.13 0.87
N MET A 24 -13.76 14.69 1.56
CA MET A 24 -13.33 13.28 1.53
C MET A 24 -14.36 12.36 2.19
N THR A 25 -14.99 12.80 3.29
CA THR A 25 -15.98 11.99 4.01
C THR A 25 -17.30 11.85 3.29
N LYS A 26 -17.71 12.84 2.51
CA LYS A 26 -19.04 12.83 1.83
C LYS A 26 -19.06 12.10 0.49
N LYS A 27 -17.93 11.98 -0.22
CA LYS A 27 -17.92 11.49 -1.60
C LYS A 27 -17.47 10.04 -1.77
N ARG A 28 -16.80 9.42 -0.80
CA ARG A 28 -16.14 8.14 -1.04
C ARG A 28 -16.72 6.95 -0.28
N TRP A 29 -17.35 7.16 0.86
CA TRP A 29 -17.88 6.06 1.66
C TRP A 29 -19.21 6.49 2.24
N GLY A 30 -20.32 6.09 1.62
CA GLY A 30 -21.68 6.31 2.13
C GLY A 30 -21.98 5.49 3.38
N PHE A 31 -21.10 5.55 4.37
CA PHE A 31 -21.32 4.95 5.67
C PHE A 31 -21.56 6.04 6.70
N ASP A 32 -22.79 6.20 7.11
CA ASP A 32 -23.11 6.59 8.46
C ASP A 32 -22.75 5.41 9.37
N ALA A 33 -21.45 5.25 9.65
CA ALA A 33 -21.01 4.28 10.64
C ALA A 33 -21.46 4.77 12.02
N PRO A 34 -22.30 4.04 12.74
CA PRO A 34 -22.62 4.39 14.12
C PRO A 34 -21.37 4.13 14.98
N GLY A 35 -20.82 5.19 15.58
CA GLY A 35 -19.83 5.11 16.65
C GLY A 35 -18.42 5.51 16.25
N ASP A 36 -17.90 6.42 16.99
CA ASP A 36 -16.55 6.91 17.28
C ASP A 36 -15.34 6.19 16.66
N PHE A 37 -15.33 5.97 15.35
CA PHE A 37 -14.07 5.81 14.63
C PHE A 37 -13.47 7.19 14.48
N GLU A 38 -12.68 7.60 15.48
CA GLU A 38 -11.73 8.69 15.31
C GLU A 38 -11.05 8.50 13.95
N GLN A 39 -11.22 9.45 13.03
CA GLN A 39 -10.64 9.38 11.68
C GLN A 39 -9.12 9.52 11.76
N LYS A 40 -8.46 8.47 12.27
CA LYS A 40 -7.02 8.31 12.12
C LYS A 40 -6.74 8.07 10.63
N ARG A 41 -5.68 8.63 10.13
CA ARG A 41 -5.21 8.37 8.76
C ARG A 41 -5.20 6.87 8.51
N GLN A 42 -6.00 6.43 7.54
CA GLN A 42 -6.08 5.01 7.23
C GLN A 42 -4.93 4.59 6.30
N ALA A 43 -4.45 5.49 5.45
CA ALA A 43 -3.35 5.23 4.53
C ALA A 43 -2.52 6.50 4.30
N SER A 44 -1.29 6.30 3.82
CA SER A 44 -0.33 7.34 3.44
C SER A 44 0.21 7.07 2.05
N VAL A 45 0.66 8.12 1.36
CA VAL A 45 1.24 8.01 0.03
C VAL A 45 2.61 8.68 0.02
N LEU A 46 3.61 8.00 -0.53
CA LEU A 46 4.86 8.59 -0.98
C LEU A 46 4.73 8.90 -2.47
N ILE A 47 5.09 10.10 -2.87
CA ILE A 47 5.16 10.51 -4.28
C ILE A 47 6.61 10.78 -4.61
N ALA A 48 7.12 10.17 -5.67
CA ALA A 48 8.41 10.52 -6.25
C ALA A 48 8.18 11.47 -7.43
N GLU A 49 8.86 12.62 -7.40
CA GLU A 49 8.79 13.63 -8.45
C GLU A 49 10.15 13.74 -9.16
N ILE A 50 10.11 14.00 -10.45
CA ILE A 50 11.28 14.34 -11.28
C ILE A 50 10.96 15.67 -11.94
N ASP A 51 11.81 16.66 -11.73
CA ASP A 51 11.63 18.03 -12.22
C ASP A 51 10.25 18.62 -11.88
N GLY A 52 9.77 18.34 -10.66
CA GLY A 52 8.46 18.80 -10.19
C GLY A 52 7.26 18.02 -10.76
N ASN A 53 7.48 16.97 -11.54
CA ASN A 53 6.42 16.15 -12.12
C ASN A 53 6.32 14.78 -11.40
N PRO A 54 5.11 14.35 -11.00
CA PRO A 54 4.94 13.04 -10.38
C PRO A 54 5.36 11.91 -11.32
N ALA A 55 6.35 11.14 -10.91
CA ALA A 55 6.93 10.03 -11.66
C ALA A 55 6.51 8.65 -11.12
N ALA A 56 6.27 8.55 -9.81
CA ALA A 56 5.91 7.31 -9.14
C ALA A 56 5.19 7.57 -7.81
N PHE A 57 4.51 6.55 -7.30
CA PHE A 57 3.96 6.60 -5.95
C PHE A 57 4.01 5.24 -5.25
N ALA A 58 3.93 5.27 -3.92
CA ALA A 58 3.69 4.11 -3.07
C ALA A 58 2.59 4.43 -2.06
N LEU A 59 1.49 3.68 -2.10
CA LEU A 59 0.38 3.75 -1.14
C LEU A 59 0.61 2.70 -0.06
N TYR A 60 0.59 3.09 1.21
CA TYR A 60 0.88 2.19 2.32
C TYR A 60 0.07 2.56 3.57
N TYR A 61 -0.09 1.58 4.46
CA TYR A 61 -0.79 1.77 5.73
C TYR A 61 -0.27 0.81 6.83
N PRO A 62 -0.46 1.17 8.11
CA PRO A 62 -0.11 0.29 9.20
C PRO A 62 -1.12 -0.86 9.33
N VAL A 63 -0.62 -2.07 9.56
CA VAL A 63 -1.43 -3.27 9.88
C VAL A 63 -0.97 -3.87 11.20
N TYR A 64 -1.93 -4.20 12.07
CA TYR A 64 -1.62 -4.81 13.35
C TYR A 64 -1.32 -6.30 13.19
N SER A 65 -0.28 -6.78 13.86
CA SER A 65 0.08 -8.19 13.91
C SER A 65 -0.02 -8.73 15.32
N THR A 66 -0.91 -9.67 15.54
CA THR A 66 -1.05 -10.37 16.82
C THR A 66 0.19 -11.20 17.18
N PHE A 67 0.89 -11.74 16.18
CA PHE A 67 2.14 -12.49 16.38
C PHE A 67 3.28 -11.63 16.94
N SER A 68 3.38 -10.38 16.51
CA SER A 68 4.44 -9.47 16.98
C SER A 68 3.96 -8.49 18.03
N GLY A 69 2.67 -8.44 18.34
CA GLY A 69 2.07 -7.52 19.29
C GLY A 69 2.22 -6.04 18.91
N ARG A 70 2.42 -5.73 17.62
CA ARG A 70 2.70 -4.38 17.14
C ARG A 70 2.20 -4.11 15.72
N GLN A 71 2.24 -2.85 15.34
CA GLN A 71 1.98 -2.47 13.96
C GLN A 71 3.17 -2.84 13.07
N ASN A 72 2.86 -3.35 11.88
CA ASN A 72 3.77 -3.52 10.75
C ASN A 72 3.29 -2.63 9.61
N LEU A 73 4.01 -2.58 8.53
CA LEU A 73 3.63 -1.79 7.36
C LEU A 73 3.12 -2.70 6.25
N PHE A 74 2.07 -2.26 5.57
CA PHE A 74 1.55 -2.90 4.37
C PHE A 74 1.63 -1.92 3.20
N LEU A 75 2.23 -2.35 2.11
CA LEU A 75 2.26 -1.63 0.86
C LEU A 75 1.09 -2.10 0.00
N GLU A 76 0.15 -1.20 -0.29
CA GLU A 76 -1.00 -1.48 -1.15
C GLU A 76 -0.64 -1.40 -2.62
N ASP A 77 -0.05 -0.26 -3.03
CA ASP A 77 0.32 -0.01 -4.41
C ASP A 77 1.74 0.55 -4.51
N LEU A 78 2.49 0.05 -5.50
CA LEU A 78 3.74 0.64 -5.97
C LEU A 78 3.65 0.82 -7.48
N PHE A 79 3.65 2.06 -7.93
CA PHE A 79 3.56 2.39 -9.34
C PHE A 79 4.69 3.33 -9.75
N VAL A 80 5.30 3.02 -10.89
CA VAL A 80 6.27 3.89 -11.57
C VAL A 80 5.80 4.06 -13.00
N LYS A 81 5.64 5.31 -13.45
CA LYS A 81 5.31 5.61 -14.83
C LYS A 81 6.32 4.98 -15.77
N GLU A 82 5.85 4.52 -16.92
CA GLU A 82 6.63 3.69 -17.83
C GLU A 82 7.94 4.37 -18.27
N GLU A 83 7.87 5.65 -18.62
CA GLU A 83 9.00 6.47 -19.06
C GLU A 83 10.07 6.68 -17.97
N TYR A 84 9.72 6.40 -16.70
CA TYR A 84 10.63 6.52 -15.56
C TYR A 84 11.09 5.18 -15.00
N ARG A 85 10.66 4.05 -15.59
CA ARG A 85 11.09 2.71 -15.16
C ARG A 85 12.56 2.48 -15.46
N GLY A 86 13.18 1.53 -14.77
CA GLY A 86 14.59 1.20 -14.95
C GLY A 86 15.57 2.21 -14.34
N LYS A 87 15.09 3.35 -13.82
CA LYS A 87 15.91 4.44 -13.27
C LYS A 87 16.06 4.38 -11.73
N GLY A 88 15.72 3.27 -11.09
CA GLY A 88 15.91 3.08 -9.64
C GLY A 88 14.82 3.68 -8.74
N ILE A 89 13.81 4.37 -9.28
CA ILE A 89 12.77 5.06 -8.49
C ILE A 89 11.98 4.10 -7.62
N GLY A 90 11.56 2.94 -8.15
CA GLY A 90 10.88 1.93 -7.36
C GLY A 90 11.71 1.43 -6.17
N LYS A 91 13.03 1.25 -6.38
CA LYS A 91 13.97 0.90 -5.31
C LYS A 91 14.07 2.01 -4.26
N ALA A 92 14.09 3.28 -4.67
CA ALA A 92 14.13 4.42 -3.76
C ALA A 92 12.86 4.48 -2.89
N LEU A 93 11.67 4.29 -3.47
CA LEU A 93 10.40 4.21 -2.75
C LEU A 93 10.40 3.06 -1.75
N MET A 94 10.82 1.86 -2.13
CA MET A 94 10.93 0.70 -1.23
C MET A 94 11.93 0.95 -0.09
N LYS A 95 13.08 1.59 -0.37
CA LYS A 95 14.03 2.02 0.65
C LYS A 95 13.36 2.95 1.67
N ARG A 96 12.58 3.93 1.18
CA ARG A 96 11.89 4.88 2.07
C ARG A 96 10.82 4.18 2.91
N LEU A 97 10.05 3.27 2.35
CA LEU A 97 9.09 2.44 3.10
C LEU A 97 9.77 1.61 4.18
N ALA A 98 10.91 1.01 3.88
CA ALA A 98 11.69 0.27 4.88
C ALA A 98 12.16 1.17 6.03
N GLN A 99 12.60 2.41 5.74
CA GLN A 99 12.95 3.39 6.77
C GLN A 99 11.75 3.75 7.65
N ILE A 100 10.59 4.01 7.04
CA ILE A 100 9.34 4.31 7.77
C ILE A 100 8.96 3.11 8.65
N ALA A 101 8.99 1.89 8.12
CA ALA A 101 8.70 0.69 8.88
C ALA A 101 9.61 0.55 10.11
N LEU A 102 10.91 0.75 9.95
CA LEU A 102 11.86 0.71 11.06
C LEU A 102 11.60 1.82 12.09
N GLN A 103 11.31 3.03 11.65
CA GLN A 103 10.97 4.16 12.54
C GLN A 103 9.70 3.89 13.36
N MET A 104 8.73 3.18 12.79
CA MET A 104 7.52 2.74 13.49
C MET A 104 7.77 1.56 14.46
N GLY A 105 8.96 0.98 14.46
CA GLY A 105 9.25 -0.25 15.19
C GLY A 105 8.65 -1.51 14.56
N ALA A 106 8.22 -1.43 13.30
CA ALA A 106 7.72 -2.57 12.55
C ALA A 106 8.81 -3.63 12.35
N LYS A 107 8.41 -4.89 12.27
CA LYS A 107 9.31 -6.02 12.05
C LYS A 107 9.25 -6.56 10.62
N ARG A 108 8.26 -6.10 9.84
CA ARG A 108 8.08 -6.51 8.46
C ARG A 108 7.32 -5.45 7.65
N LEU A 109 7.49 -5.54 6.35
CA LEU A 109 6.75 -4.82 5.32
C LEU A 109 6.17 -5.90 4.39
N ASP A 110 4.86 -5.96 4.30
CA ASP A 110 4.13 -6.97 3.52
C ASP A 110 3.42 -6.30 2.33
N TRP A 111 3.22 -7.04 1.25
CA TRP A 111 2.43 -6.62 0.07
C TRP A 111 1.98 -7.84 -0.73
N TYR A 112 1.06 -7.62 -1.67
CA TYR A 112 0.65 -8.64 -2.63
C TYR A 112 1.30 -8.40 -3.99
N VAL A 113 1.56 -9.49 -4.71
CA VAL A 113 2.00 -9.48 -6.10
C VAL A 113 1.10 -10.44 -6.86
N LEU A 114 0.54 -10.00 -7.98
CA LEU A 114 -0.22 -10.88 -8.86
C LEU A 114 0.70 -11.99 -9.40
N GLU A 115 0.19 -13.20 -9.51
CA GLU A 115 1.00 -14.37 -9.88
C GLU A 115 1.59 -14.26 -11.29
N ASP A 116 0.92 -13.57 -12.19
CA ASP A 116 1.36 -13.27 -13.55
C ASP A 116 2.33 -12.08 -13.65
N ASN A 117 2.46 -11.26 -12.61
CA ASN A 117 3.40 -10.15 -12.56
C ASN A 117 4.84 -10.62 -12.29
N LYS A 118 5.44 -11.28 -13.29
CA LYS A 118 6.79 -11.82 -13.19
C LYS A 118 7.86 -10.74 -12.99
N SER A 119 7.68 -9.58 -13.61
CA SER A 119 8.62 -8.45 -13.49
C SER A 119 8.62 -7.88 -12.07
N GLY A 120 7.44 -7.66 -11.47
CA GLY A 120 7.29 -7.24 -10.09
C GLY A 120 7.88 -8.26 -9.11
N ALA A 121 7.57 -9.53 -9.29
CA ALA A 121 8.12 -10.61 -8.46
C ALA A 121 9.66 -10.65 -8.52
N SER A 122 10.25 -10.50 -9.71
CA SER A 122 11.70 -10.43 -9.88
C SER A 122 12.29 -9.22 -9.17
N PHE A 123 11.68 -8.03 -9.35
CA PHE A 123 12.09 -6.80 -8.69
C PHE A 123 12.14 -6.97 -7.16
N TYR A 124 11.09 -7.49 -6.54
CA TYR A 124 11.05 -7.66 -5.09
C TYR A 124 12.05 -8.70 -4.58
N LYS A 125 12.27 -9.79 -5.33
CA LYS A 125 13.32 -10.77 -5.00
C LYS A 125 14.71 -10.13 -4.97
N HIS A 126 15.02 -9.25 -5.93
CA HIS A 126 16.29 -8.50 -5.94
C HIS A 126 16.45 -7.53 -4.77
N LEU A 127 15.35 -7.13 -4.13
CA LEU A 127 15.37 -6.35 -2.89
C LEU A 127 15.49 -7.21 -1.62
N GLY A 128 15.57 -8.53 -1.76
CA GLY A 128 15.65 -9.47 -0.64
C GLY A 128 14.30 -9.93 -0.08
N ALA A 129 13.20 -9.64 -0.77
CA ALA A 129 11.89 -10.12 -0.35
C ALA A 129 11.70 -11.61 -0.66
N VAL A 130 11.01 -12.31 0.23
CA VAL A 130 10.71 -13.75 0.13
C VAL A 130 9.21 -13.92 -0.04
N PRO A 131 8.73 -14.67 -1.07
CA PRO A 131 7.32 -14.96 -1.22
C PRO A 131 6.83 -15.90 -0.11
N LEU A 132 5.63 -15.62 0.43
CA LEU A 132 4.99 -16.46 1.45
C LEU A 132 4.08 -17.46 0.75
N LEU A 133 4.56 -18.69 0.55
CA LEU A 133 3.84 -19.74 -0.17
C LEU A 133 2.94 -20.59 0.75
N ASP A 134 3.04 -20.41 2.06
CA ASP A 134 2.29 -21.14 3.10
C ASP A 134 0.93 -20.52 3.42
N ARG A 135 0.56 -19.44 2.73
CA ARG A 135 -0.67 -18.68 3.01
C ARG A 135 -1.49 -18.48 1.75
N ARG A 136 -2.79 -18.46 1.95
CA ARG A 136 -3.78 -18.11 0.92
C ARG A 136 -4.63 -16.97 1.39
N THR A 137 -4.90 -16.03 0.50
CA THR A 137 -5.88 -14.96 0.75
C THR A 137 -7.28 -15.47 0.42
N TYR A 138 -8.21 -15.26 1.33
CA TYR A 138 -9.63 -15.48 1.09
C TYR A 138 -10.34 -14.13 0.99
N ARG A 139 -11.32 -14.05 0.11
CA ARG A 139 -12.11 -12.83 -0.11
C ARG A 139 -13.60 -13.18 -0.14
N MET A 140 -14.37 -12.41 0.58
CA MET A 140 -15.81 -12.37 0.42
C MET A 140 -16.16 -11.14 -0.41
N ASN A 141 -16.93 -11.32 -1.48
CA ASN A 141 -17.49 -10.19 -2.23
C ASN A 141 -18.70 -9.61 -1.48
N GLU A 142 -19.21 -8.46 -1.93
CA GLU A 142 -20.33 -7.75 -1.30
C GLU A 142 -21.54 -8.67 -1.07
N LYS A 143 -21.96 -9.42 -2.09
CA LYS A 143 -23.09 -10.36 -1.99
C LYS A 143 -22.88 -11.43 -0.93
N SER A 144 -21.64 -11.95 -0.80
CA SER A 144 -21.32 -12.94 0.22
C SER A 144 -21.33 -12.33 1.62
N LEU A 145 -20.87 -11.08 1.75
CA LEU A 145 -20.90 -10.34 3.00
C LEU A 145 -22.35 -10.09 3.46
N GLU A 146 -23.21 -9.61 2.56
CA GLU A 146 -24.64 -9.38 2.83
C GLU A 146 -25.34 -10.68 3.23
N SER A 147 -25.11 -11.75 2.49
CA SER A 147 -25.70 -13.06 2.80
C SER A 147 -25.30 -13.54 4.19
N LEU A 148 -24.04 -13.47 4.52
CA LEU A 148 -23.52 -13.87 5.83
C LEU A 148 -24.07 -12.99 6.96
N ALA A 149 -24.12 -11.67 6.76
CA ALA A 149 -24.65 -10.72 7.73
C ALA A 149 -26.14 -10.97 8.04
N ASN A 150 -26.90 -11.43 7.05
CA ASN A 150 -28.32 -11.77 7.17
C ASN A 150 -28.57 -13.24 7.59
N GLY A 151 -27.52 -13.97 7.98
CA GLY A 151 -27.63 -15.36 8.44
C GLY A 151 -27.86 -16.39 7.33
N VAL A 152 -27.68 -16.00 6.06
CA VAL A 152 -27.82 -16.89 4.90
C VAL A 152 -26.46 -17.44 4.50
N MET A 153 -26.26 -18.76 4.69
CA MET A 153 -25.03 -19.42 4.23
C MET A 153 -25.12 -19.68 2.72
N THR A 154 -24.33 -18.97 1.94
CA THR A 154 -24.17 -19.30 0.51
C THR A 154 -23.18 -20.44 0.36
N ASN A 155 -23.67 -21.62 -0.06
CA ASN A 155 -22.79 -22.71 -0.50
C ASN A 155 -22.10 -22.27 -1.80
N VAL A 156 -20.88 -21.78 -1.68
CA VAL A 156 -20.01 -21.59 -2.85
C VAL A 156 -19.58 -22.98 -3.32
N LYS A 157 -20.20 -23.47 -4.40
CA LYS A 157 -19.65 -24.63 -5.09
C LYS A 157 -18.29 -24.22 -5.66
N ASN A 158 -17.24 -24.93 -5.24
CA ASN A 158 -15.88 -24.82 -5.79
C ASN A 158 -15.87 -25.11 -7.29
#